data_03bdc44e96677b38157d65ad7d7fd7cc
#
_entry.id   03bdc44e96677b38157d65ad7d7fd7cc
#
_cell.length_a   1.000
_cell.length_b   1.000
_cell.length_c   1.000
_cell.angle_alpha   90.00
_cell.angle_beta   90.00
_cell.angle_gamma   90.00
#
_symmetry.space_group_name_H-M   'P 1'
#
loop_
_entity.id
_entity.type
_entity.pdbx_description
1 polymer ?
#
loop_
_entity_poly.entity_id
_entity_poly.type
_entity_poly.pdbx_seq_one_letter_code
_entity_poly.pdbx_strand_id
1 'polypeptide(L)'
;ILVIDDSALMRRVISDIINSDDEYEVAAIAKDGLEGFDLIVSNPDLYSAVILDINMPKMNGLELLEKLQSNRIQQTVIIVSTVAKEGARETIKALELGAFDFVTKPENYLETKGEVFKNRIREMLDVATSAKEPMAASLGSGSFRTSDRTLRRTSSSVSPGTPVSSRPSAMSGEASVNRVSL
;
A
#
# COMPACT_ATOMS: atom_id res chain seq x y z
N ILE A 1 9.82 -6.60 4.50
CA ILE A 1 9.41 -7.11 3.19
C ILE A 1 9.01 -8.59 3.31
N LEU A 2 7.98 -9.03 2.57
CA LEU A 2 7.65 -10.46 2.38
C LEU A 2 8.17 -10.92 1.01
N VAL A 3 8.83 -12.08 0.94
CA VAL A 3 9.33 -12.68 -0.31
C VAL A 3 8.59 -13.99 -0.59
N ILE A 4 7.92 -14.07 -1.74
CA ILE A 4 7.12 -15.24 -2.18
C ILE A 4 7.65 -15.73 -3.52
N ASP A 5 8.27 -16.90 -3.54
CA ASP A 5 8.90 -17.52 -4.73
C ASP A 5 9.06 -19.01 -4.46
N ASP A 6 8.82 -19.91 -5.42
CA ASP A 6 8.94 -21.35 -5.20
C ASP A 6 10.41 -21.82 -5.20
N SER A 7 11.30 -21.08 -5.84
CA SER A 7 12.74 -21.36 -5.88
C SER A 7 13.42 -20.95 -4.58
N ALA A 8 13.90 -21.92 -3.82
CA ALA A 8 14.68 -21.66 -2.61
C ALA A 8 15.93 -20.81 -2.89
N LEU A 9 16.51 -20.96 -4.08
CA LEU A 9 17.65 -20.15 -4.50
C LEU A 9 17.27 -18.70 -4.72
N MET A 10 16.16 -18.43 -5.41
CA MET A 10 15.69 -17.06 -5.65
C MET A 10 15.26 -16.39 -4.36
N ARG A 11 14.52 -17.09 -3.48
CA ARG A 11 14.21 -16.56 -2.14
C ARG A 11 15.48 -16.12 -1.41
N ARG A 12 16.54 -16.97 -1.46
CA ARG A 12 17.83 -16.65 -0.83
C ARG A 12 18.48 -15.41 -1.46
N VAL A 13 18.59 -15.36 -2.77
CA VAL A 13 19.21 -14.23 -3.50
C VAL A 13 18.48 -12.94 -3.22
N ILE A 14 17.14 -12.93 -3.34
CA ILE A 14 16.32 -11.73 -3.09
C ILE A 14 16.44 -11.31 -1.62
N SER A 15 16.41 -12.26 -0.69
CA SER A 15 16.59 -11.95 0.74
C SER A 15 17.96 -11.36 1.05
N ASP A 16 19.02 -11.89 0.45
CA ASP A 16 20.39 -11.38 0.61
C ASP A 16 20.51 -9.94 0.04
N ILE A 17 19.83 -9.64 -1.08
CA ILE A 17 19.76 -8.30 -1.67
C ILE A 17 19.05 -7.34 -0.71
N ILE A 18 17.88 -7.69 -0.23
CA ILE A 18 17.06 -6.85 0.66
C ILE A 18 17.81 -6.58 1.97
N ASN A 19 18.29 -7.65 2.63
CA ASN A 19 18.99 -7.53 3.92
C ASN A 19 20.41 -6.90 3.80
N SER A 20 20.92 -6.67 2.59
CA SER A 20 22.16 -5.92 2.37
C SER A 20 21.95 -4.40 2.33
N ASP A 21 20.71 -3.95 2.48
CA ASP A 21 20.32 -2.55 2.62
C ASP A 21 19.94 -2.27 4.07
N ASP A 22 20.36 -1.13 4.61
CA ASP A 22 20.08 -0.76 6.00
C ASP A 22 18.61 -0.29 6.19
N GLU A 23 17.90 0.00 5.10
CA GLU A 23 16.50 0.48 5.14
C GLU A 23 15.47 -0.65 5.08
N TYR A 24 15.88 -1.85 4.64
CA TYR A 24 14.97 -2.97 4.40
C TYR A 24 15.39 -4.25 5.12
N GLU A 25 14.40 -5.00 5.56
CA GLU A 25 14.60 -6.35 6.08
C GLU A 25 13.55 -7.32 5.52
N VAL A 26 13.90 -8.58 5.39
CA VAL A 26 12.96 -9.65 5.08
C VAL A 26 12.28 -10.12 6.35
N ALA A 27 11.02 -9.73 6.54
CA ALA A 27 10.22 -10.10 7.70
C ALA A 27 9.68 -11.54 7.60
N ALA A 28 9.41 -12.02 6.38
CA ALA A 28 8.95 -13.39 6.16
C ALA A 28 9.25 -13.86 4.72
N ILE A 29 9.24 -15.18 4.52
CA ILE A 29 9.37 -15.84 3.22
C ILE A 29 8.25 -16.87 3.05
N ALA A 30 7.78 -17.06 1.81
CA ALA A 30 6.81 -18.09 1.44
C ALA A 30 7.27 -18.82 0.16
N LYS A 31 6.89 -20.08 0.04
CA LYS A 31 7.29 -20.95 -1.10
C LYS A 31 6.19 -21.12 -2.14
N ASP A 32 5.00 -20.63 -1.88
CA ASP A 32 3.86 -20.64 -2.80
C ASP A 32 2.87 -19.53 -2.42
N GLY A 33 1.93 -19.23 -3.31
CA GLY A 33 0.95 -18.18 -3.10
C GLY A 33 -0.02 -18.46 -1.95
N LEU A 34 -0.26 -19.72 -1.60
CA LEU A 34 -1.14 -20.07 -0.48
C LEU A 34 -0.51 -19.67 0.84
N GLU A 35 0.75 -20.06 1.06
CA GLU A 35 1.53 -19.66 2.24
C GLU A 35 1.69 -18.14 2.31
N GLY A 36 1.94 -17.50 1.15
CA GLY A 36 2.02 -16.05 1.04
C GLY A 36 0.71 -15.35 1.44
N PHE A 37 -0.43 -15.85 0.96
CA PHE A 37 -1.74 -15.33 1.32
C PHE A 37 -2.01 -15.46 2.82
N ASP A 38 -1.72 -16.62 3.41
CA ASP A 38 -1.92 -16.85 4.84
C ASP A 38 -1.07 -15.90 5.70
N LEU A 39 0.18 -15.63 5.29
CA LEU A 39 1.06 -14.67 5.96
C LEU A 39 0.52 -13.25 5.88
N ILE A 40 0.04 -12.81 4.71
CA ILE A 40 -0.53 -11.46 4.51
C ILE A 40 -1.79 -11.28 5.36
N VAL A 41 -2.70 -12.25 5.35
CA VAL A 41 -3.96 -12.17 6.11
C VAL A 41 -3.71 -12.17 7.61
N SER A 42 -2.73 -12.97 8.08
CA SER A 42 -2.39 -13.05 9.50
C SER A 42 -1.69 -11.79 10.02
N ASN A 43 -1.05 -11.01 9.14
CA ASN A 43 -0.25 -9.86 9.50
C ASN A 43 -0.43 -8.72 8.48
N PRO A 44 -1.61 -8.11 8.36
CA PRO A 44 -1.95 -7.21 7.25
C PRO A 44 -1.09 -5.94 7.17
N ASP A 45 -0.56 -5.46 8.30
CA ASP A 45 0.23 -4.23 8.39
C ASP A 45 1.75 -4.47 8.53
N LEU A 46 2.17 -5.74 8.56
CA LEU A 46 3.57 -6.09 8.81
C LEU A 46 4.47 -5.80 7.61
N TYR A 47 3.93 -5.96 6.39
CA TYR A 47 4.74 -5.92 5.18
C TYR A 47 4.58 -4.58 4.45
N SER A 48 5.65 -3.80 4.35
CA SER A 48 5.67 -2.57 3.56
C SER A 48 5.49 -2.86 2.07
N ALA A 49 6.10 -3.95 1.58
CA ALA A 49 5.92 -4.48 0.24
C ALA A 49 6.06 -6.01 0.21
N VAL A 50 5.52 -6.62 -0.84
CA VAL A 50 5.62 -8.05 -1.15
C VAL A 50 6.34 -8.21 -2.46
N ILE A 51 7.40 -9.02 -2.50
CA ILE A 51 8.03 -9.50 -3.73
C ILE A 51 7.41 -10.84 -4.09
N LEU A 52 6.83 -10.95 -5.27
CA LEU A 52 6.01 -12.07 -5.69
C LEU A 52 6.46 -12.64 -7.03
N ASP A 53 6.78 -13.93 -7.06
CA ASP A 53 6.89 -14.68 -8.31
C ASP A 53 5.50 -15.02 -8.87
N ILE A 54 5.40 -15.10 -10.20
CA ILE A 54 4.16 -15.52 -10.86
C ILE A 54 4.06 -17.05 -10.91
N ASN A 55 5.13 -17.72 -11.30
CA ASN A 55 5.11 -19.14 -11.64
C ASN A 55 5.41 -20.02 -10.43
N MET A 56 4.41 -20.32 -9.64
CA MET A 56 4.53 -21.13 -8.43
C MET A 56 3.49 -22.26 -8.41
N PRO A 57 3.77 -23.38 -7.70
CA PRO A 57 2.82 -24.46 -7.49
C PRO A 57 1.70 -24.05 -6.51
N LYS A 58 0.62 -24.82 -6.49
CA LYS A 58 -0.57 -24.71 -5.63
C LYS A 58 -1.41 -23.44 -5.91
N MET A 59 -0.85 -22.28 -5.65
CA MET A 59 -1.43 -20.98 -5.96
C MET A 59 -0.34 -20.15 -6.62
N ASN A 60 -0.53 -19.79 -7.88
CA ASN A 60 0.38 -18.93 -8.61
C ASN A 60 0.22 -17.46 -8.22
N GLY A 61 1.14 -16.60 -8.68
CA GLY A 61 1.14 -15.18 -8.31
C GLY A 61 -0.09 -14.42 -8.79
N LEU A 62 -0.65 -14.76 -9.95
CA LEU A 62 -1.88 -14.12 -10.45
C LEU A 62 -3.09 -14.50 -9.60
N GLU A 63 -3.22 -15.77 -9.24
CA GLU A 63 -4.28 -16.27 -8.34
C GLU A 63 -4.19 -15.61 -6.96
N LEU A 64 -2.97 -15.38 -6.46
CA LEU A 64 -2.76 -14.65 -5.22
C LEU A 64 -3.26 -13.20 -5.35
N LEU A 65 -2.90 -12.49 -6.42
CA LEU A 65 -3.37 -11.12 -6.66
C LEU A 65 -4.90 -11.04 -6.78
N GLU A 66 -5.52 -11.96 -7.54
CA GLU A 66 -6.98 -12.06 -7.66
C GLU A 66 -7.64 -12.28 -6.29
N LYS A 67 -7.02 -13.11 -5.44
CA LYS A 67 -7.51 -13.40 -4.09
C LYS A 67 -7.38 -12.21 -3.15
N LEU A 68 -6.28 -11.47 -3.21
CA LEU A 68 -6.10 -10.22 -2.47
C LEU A 68 -7.15 -9.18 -2.89
N GLN A 69 -7.34 -9.00 -4.18
CA GLN A 69 -8.33 -8.08 -4.73
C GLN A 69 -9.77 -8.44 -4.32
N SER A 70 -10.15 -9.73 -4.46
CA SER A 70 -11.48 -10.23 -4.09
C SER A 70 -11.80 -10.07 -2.60
N ASN A 71 -10.78 -10.15 -1.75
CA ASN A 71 -10.89 -9.94 -0.30
C ASN A 71 -10.67 -8.47 0.11
N ARG A 72 -10.47 -7.55 -0.85
CA ARG A 72 -10.19 -6.12 -0.61
C ARG A 72 -8.98 -5.88 0.28
N ILE A 73 -7.99 -6.76 0.20
CA ILE A 73 -6.72 -6.63 0.92
C ILE A 73 -5.80 -5.78 0.06
N GLN A 74 -5.42 -4.61 0.58
CA GLN A 74 -4.49 -3.71 -0.08
C GLN A 74 -3.07 -4.06 0.35
N GLN A 75 -2.25 -4.46 -0.61
CA GLN A 75 -0.85 -4.77 -0.40
C GLN A 75 -0.04 -4.24 -1.58
N THR A 76 1.10 -3.61 -1.30
CA THR A 76 2.04 -3.21 -2.35
C THR A 76 2.78 -4.44 -2.85
N VAL A 77 2.52 -4.87 -4.07
CA VAL A 77 3.10 -6.10 -4.65
C VAL A 77 3.99 -5.76 -5.83
N ILE A 78 5.26 -6.16 -5.76
CA ILE A 78 6.24 -6.08 -6.84
C ILE A 78 6.39 -7.48 -7.43
N ILE A 79 6.15 -7.61 -8.73
CA ILE A 79 6.31 -8.89 -9.44
C ILE A 79 7.77 -9.11 -9.79
N VAL A 80 8.28 -10.31 -9.55
CA VAL A 80 9.61 -10.73 -9.99
C VAL A 80 9.45 -11.98 -10.86
N SER A 81 9.52 -11.85 -12.19
CA SER A 81 9.19 -12.90 -13.13
C SER A 81 10.22 -13.04 -14.27
N THR A 82 10.28 -14.21 -14.89
CA THR A 82 11.12 -14.46 -16.07
C THR A 82 10.52 -13.85 -17.34
N VAL A 83 11.39 -13.34 -18.26
CA VAL A 83 10.97 -12.73 -19.55
C VAL A 83 10.73 -13.81 -20.63
N ALA A 84 9.96 -14.83 -20.36
CA ALA A 84 9.45 -15.65 -21.47
C ALA A 84 8.32 -14.91 -22.19
N LYS A 85 8.05 -15.20 -23.49
CA LYS A 85 6.94 -14.58 -24.24
C LYS A 85 5.58 -14.75 -23.53
N GLU A 86 5.44 -15.80 -22.76
CA GLU A 86 4.29 -16.08 -21.90
C GLU A 86 4.30 -15.17 -20.65
N GLY A 87 5.47 -14.94 -20.04
CA GLY A 87 5.62 -14.06 -18.88
C GLY A 87 5.26 -12.58 -19.13
N ALA A 88 5.39 -12.09 -20.38
CA ALA A 88 4.98 -10.73 -20.72
C ALA A 88 3.45 -10.52 -20.58
N ARG A 89 2.63 -11.52 -20.96
CA ARG A 89 1.17 -11.46 -20.78
C ARG A 89 0.76 -11.57 -19.32
N GLU A 90 1.43 -12.45 -18.59
CA GLU A 90 1.20 -12.64 -17.16
C GLU A 90 1.58 -11.40 -16.36
N THR A 91 2.69 -10.74 -16.73
CA THR A 91 3.10 -9.47 -16.11
C THR A 91 2.08 -8.36 -16.33
N ILE A 92 1.55 -8.21 -17.57
CA ILE A 92 0.49 -7.22 -17.86
C ILE A 92 -0.75 -7.54 -17.02
N LYS A 93 -1.16 -8.81 -16.98
CA LYS A 93 -2.31 -9.22 -16.15
C LYS A 93 -2.09 -8.94 -14.67
N ALA A 94 -0.88 -9.15 -14.17
CA ALA A 94 -0.54 -8.83 -12.77
C ALA A 94 -0.70 -7.33 -12.47
N LEU A 95 -0.27 -6.44 -13.38
CA LEU A 95 -0.47 -4.99 -13.25
C LEU A 95 -1.95 -4.62 -13.29
N GLU A 96 -2.76 -5.25 -14.16
CA GLU A 96 -4.22 -5.06 -14.21
C GLU A 96 -4.89 -5.52 -12.90
N LEU A 97 -4.34 -6.52 -12.21
CA LEU A 97 -4.79 -7.01 -10.91
C LEU A 97 -4.29 -6.18 -9.73
N GLY A 98 -3.56 -5.09 -9.99
CA GLY A 98 -3.13 -4.14 -8.98
C GLY A 98 -1.72 -4.36 -8.44
N ALA A 99 -0.88 -5.16 -9.11
CA ALA A 99 0.56 -5.16 -8.81
C ALA A 99 1.15 -3.76 -9.05
N PHE A 100 2.08 -3.36 -8.20
CA PHE A 100 2.69 -2.04 -8.27
C PHE A 100 3.57 -1.87 -9.51
N ASP A 101 4.48 -2.81 -9.73
CA ASP A 101 5.40 -2.85 -10.88
C ASP A 101 6.02 -4.24 -10.98
N PHE A 102 6.95 -4.42 -11.91
CA PHE A 102 7.64 -5.68 -12.11
C PHE A 102 9.16 -5.54 -12.28
N VAL A 103 9.87 -6.60 -11.91
CA VAL A 103 11.31 -6.79 -12.12
C VAL A 103 11.54 -8.10 -12.86
N THR A 104 12.36 -8.04 -13.88
CA THR A 104 12.72 -9.23 -14.64
C THR A 104 13.77 -10.07 -13.91
N LYS A 105 13.51 -11.37 -13.71
CA LYS A 105 14.51 -12.33 -13.24
C LYS A 105 15.58 -12.52 -14.33
N PRO A 106 16.87 -12.47 -13.98
CA PRO A 106 17.92 -12.86 -14.90
C PRO A 106 17.79 -14.32 -15.35
N GLU A 107 18.20 -14.61 -16.60
CA GLU A 107 18.12 -15.97 -17.15
C GLU A 107 19.15 -16.91 -16.54
N ASN A 108 20.29 -16.38 -16.09
CA ASN A 108 21.32 -17.19 -15.47
C ASN A 108 21.63 -16.77 -14.03
N TYR A 109 22.09 -17.74 -13.25
CA TYR A 109 22.38 -17.54 -11.82
C TYR A 109 23.49 -16.52 -11.54
N LEU A 110 24.47 -16.38 -12.42
CA LEU A 110 25.55 -15.41 -12.20
C LEU A 110 25.01 -13.97 -12.27
N GLU A 111 24.05 -13.72 -13.14
CA GLU A 111 23.40 -12.43 -13.28
C GLU A 111 22.49 -12.10 -12.10
N THR A 112 21.92 -13.12 -11.42
CA THR A 112 21.11 -12.86 -10.20
C THR A 112 21.95 -12.28 -9.06
N LYS A 113 23.25 -12.51 -9.05
CA LYS A 113 24.21 -11.91 -8.11
C LYS A 113 24.82 -10.61 -8.63
N GLY A 114 24.49 -10.21 -9.87
CA GLY A 114 24.99 -8.99 -10.49
C GLY A 114 24.36 -7.73 -9.89
N GLU A 115 25.13 -6.63 -9.92
CA GLU A 115 24.66 -5.33 -9.41
C GLU A 115 23.42 -4.83 -10.17
N VAL A 116 23.21 -5.21 -11.42
CA VAL A 116 22.04 -4.78 -12.21
C VAL A 116 20.74 -5.28 -11.58
N PHE A 117 20.66 -6.57 -11.26
CA PHE A 117 19.46 -7.15 -10.64
C PHE A 117 19.27 -6.62 -9.21
N LYS A 118 20.35 -6.53 -8.45
CA LYS A 118 20.35 -5.97 -7.10
C LYS A 118 19.82 -4.53 -7.08
N ASN A 119 20.38 -3.68 -7.94
CA ASN A 119 19.95 -2.28 -8.00
C ASN A 119 18.49 -2.14 -8.45
N ARG A 120 18.02 -3.00 -9.38
CA ARG A 120 16.63 -3.00 -9.82
C ARG A 120 15.65 -3.36 -8.71
N ILE A 121 15.98 -4.37 -7.88
CA ILE A 121 15.14 -4.72 -6.71
C ILE A 121 15.09 -3.55 -5.72
N ARG A 122 16.21 -2.90 -5.43
CA ARG A 122 16.27 -1.76 -4.52
C ARG A 122 15.47 -0.56 -5.03
N GLU A 123 15.70 -0.14 -6.26
CA GLU A 123 14.95 0.94 -6.89
C GLU A 123 13.43 0.72 -6.80
N MET A 124 12.99 -0.51 -7.04
CA MET A 124 11.56 -0.84 -6.95
C MET A 124 11.04 -0.76 -5.52
N LEU A 125 11.82 -1.22 -4.54
CA LEU A 125 11.46 -1.09 -3.13
C LEU A 125 11.37 0.38 -2.70
N ASP A 126 12.35 1.19 -3.07
CA ASP A 126 12.37 2.62 -2.75
C ASP A 126 11.13 3.34 -3.28
N VAL A 127 10.77 3.10 -4.54
CA VAL A 127 9.58 3.72 -5.15
C VAL A 127 8.30 3.18 -4.52
N ALA A 128 8.21 1.86 -4.30
CA ALA A 128 7.03 1.20 -3.76
C ALA A 128 6.72 1.57 -2.31
N THR A 129 7.76 1.75 -1.49
CA THR A 129 7.62 2.12 -0.07
C THR A 129 7.41 3.62 0.12
N SER A 130 8.09 4.46 -0.69
CA SER A 130 7.89 5.92 -0.68
C SER A 130 6.45 6.31 -1.09
N ALA A 131 5.82 5.57 -1.99
CA ALA A 131 4.44 5.80 -2.41
C ALA A 131 3.41 5.48 -1.30
N LYS A 132 3.78 4.73 -0.27
CA LYS A 132 2.92 4.37 0.87
C LYS A 132 2.99 5.39 2.01
N GLU A 133 4.00 6.28 2.03
CA GLU A 133 4.07 7.36 3.02
C GLU A 133 2.96 8.39 2.76
N PRO A 134 2.04 8.65 3.71
CA PRO A 134 1.08 9.74 3.55
C PRO A 134 1.86 11.06 3.50
N MET A 135 1.53 11.94 2.55
CA MET A 135 2.07 13.30 2.37
C MET A 135 1.82 14.21 3.60
N ALA A 136 2.17 13.77 4.80
CA ALA A 136 1.93 14.48 6.06
C ALA A 136 3.18 15.19 6.62
N ALA A 137 4.34 15.14 5.98
CA ALA A 137 5.58 15.69 6.52
C ALA A 137 6.16 16.89 5.75
N SER A 138 5.41 17.55 4.87
CA SER A 138 5.88 18.74 4.13
C SER A 138 5.07 20.01 4.41
N LEU A 139 4.67 20.27 5.64
CA LEU A 139 4.33 21.62 6.06
C LEU A 139 5.45 22.13 6.97
N GLY A 140 6.50 22.59 6.29
CA GLY A 140 7.65 23.23 6.87
C GLY A 140 7.26 24.32 7.84
N SER A 141 7.92 24.35 8.97
CA SER A 141 8.01 25.44 9.90
C SER A 141 8.60 26.68 9.21
N GLY A 142 7.76 27.40 8.49
CA GLY A 142 8.02 28.77 8.04
C GLY A 142 7.82 29.70 9.22
N SER A 143 8.90 29.97 9.95
CA SER A 143 8.97 31.03 10.94
C SER A 143 8.71 32.38 10.25
N PHE A 144 7.47 32.86 10.26
CA PHE A 144 7.20 34.26 9.96
C PHE A 144 7.54 35.11 11.17
N ARG A 145 8.72 35.75 11.10
CA ARG A 145 9.04 36.89 11.95
C ARG A 145 8.16 38.05 11.51
N THR A 146 7.14 38.34 12.27
CA THR A 146 6.39 39.59 12.16
C THR A 146 7.22 40.71 12.73
N SER A 147 7.71 41.58 11.86
CA SER A 147 8.26 42.88 12.23
C SER A 147 7.11 43.78 12.71
N ASP A 148 7.22 44.16 13.95
CA ASP A 148 6.47 45.19 14.62
C ASP A 148 6.46 46.52 13.83
N ARG A 149 5.32 47.06 13.54
CA ARG A 149 5.16 48.49 13.22
C ARG A 149 3.85 49.02 13.73
N THR A 150 3.95 49.61 14.92
CA THR A 150 3.01 50.54 15.53
C THR A 150 2.44 51.55 14.58
N LEU A 151 1.10 51.74 14.57
CA LEU A 151 0.48 53.06 14.46
C LEU A 151 -0.95 53.04 15.04
N ARG A 152 -1.15 54.03 15.84
CA ARG A 152 -2.18 54.50 16.74
C ARG A 152 -3.56 54.79 16.12
N ARG A 153 -4.55 54.66 16.99
CA ARG A 153 -5.81 55.48 17.15
C ARG A 153 -6.80 55.40 16.00
N THR A 154 -8.11 55.23 16.27
CA THR A 154 -9.05 55.99 17.13
C THR A 154 -10.36 55.19 17.39
N SER A 155 -10.97 55.52 18.48
CA SER A 155 -12.26 55.15 19.07
C SER A 155 -13.49 55.37 18.18
N SER A 156 -14.48 54.48 18.28
CA SER A 156 -15.86 54.88 18.72
C SER A 156 -16.79 53.64 18.81
N SER A 157 -17.38 53.59 19.94
CA SER A 157 -18.55 52.94 20.48
C SER A 157 -19.73 52.75 19.53
N VAL A 158 -20.48 51.64 19.70
CA VAL A 158 -21.90 51.55 20.06
C VAL A 158 -22.33 50.06 20.08
N SER A 159 -22.77 49.57 21.23
CA SER A 159 -23.71 48.44 21.42
C SER A 159 -25.08 49.05 21.69
N PRO A 160 -26.23 48.35 21.87
CA PRO A 160 -26.54 46.91 21.81
C PRO A 160 -27.90 46.63 21.13
N GLY A 161 -28.27 45.36 21.03
CA GLY A 161 -29.65 44.99 20.68
C GLY A 161 -29.88 43.47 20.53
N THR A 162 -30.25 42.82 21.61
CA THR A 162 -31.03 41.58 21.67
C THR A 162 -32.48 41.94 22.02
N PRO A 163 -33.51 41.04 22.02
CA PRO A 163 -33.67 39.64 21.65
C PRO A 163 -34.99 39.37 20.87
N VAL A 164 -35.40 38.10 20.66
CA VAL A 164 -36.74 37.48 20.77
C VAL A 164 -36.74 36.19 19.91
N SER A 165 -36.74 35.02 20.47
CA SER A 165 -37.79 34.08 20.89
C SER A 165 -38.86 33.77 19.84
N SER A 166 -38.91 32.49 19.41
CA SER A 166 -40.14 31.67 19.43
C SER A 166 -39.91 30.27 18.84
N ARG A 167 -40.05 29.28 19.68
CA ARG A 167 -40.58 27.95 19.38
C ARG A 167 -42.11 28.04 19.56
N PRO A 168 -42.99 27.16 19.03
CA PRO A 168 -43.05 25.75 19.39
C PRO A 168 -43.69 24.77 18.36
N SER A 169 -43.71 23.48 18.79
CA SER A 169 -44.71 22.39 18.66
C SER A 169 -44.73 21.60 17.36
N ALA A 170 -44.36 20.33 17.35
CA ALA A 170 -45.00 19.07 17.84
C ALA A 170 -46.24 18.64 17.05
N MET A 171 -46.16 17.40 16.51
CA MET A 171 -47.21 16.35 16.47
C MET A 171 -46.68 15.20 15.55
N SER A 172 -46.37 14.00 16.03
CA SER A 172 -47.24 12.82 16.36
C SER A 172 -47.99 12.21 15.19
N GLY A 173 -47.76 10.92 15.01
CA GLY A 173 -48.52 10.00 14.13
C GLY A 173 -47.68 8.77 13.85
N GLU A 174 -47.66 7.85 14.65
CA GLU A 174 -48.25 6.52 14.92
C GLU A 174 -48.52 5.65 13.69
N ALA A 175 -47.88 4.50 13.75
CA ALA A 175 -48.31 3.13 13.56
C ALA A 175 -48.87 2.67 12.20
N SER A 176 -48.34 1.62 11.63
CA SER A 176 -49.07 0.36 11.53
C SER A 176 -48.19 -0.82 11.11
N VAL A 177 -48.34 -1.84 11.87
CA VAL A 177 -47.94 -3.24 11.72
C VAL A 177 -48.62 -3.83 10.48
N ASN A 178 -47.93 -4.65 9.69
CA ASN A 178 -48.53 -5.84 9.16
C ASN A 178 -47.52 -6.97 8.94
N ARG A 179 -47.76 -8.02 9.67
CA ARG A 179 -47.29 -9.39 9.57
C ARG A 179 -48.15 -10.09 8.50
N VAL A 180 -47.59 -10.89 7.64
CA VAL A 180 -48.19 -12.19 7.26
C VAL A 180 -47.11 -13.09 6.63
N SER A 181 -47.06 -14.29 7.16
CA SER A 181 -46.39 -15.50 6.72
C SER A 181 -46.91 -16.03 5.39
N LEU A 182 -46.04 -16.67 4.64
CA LEU A 182 -46.18 -18.05 4.14
C LEU A 182 -44.84 -18.50 3.58
#